data_9196ab215c03c4ca28c7901d9c5361e0
#
_entry.id   9196ab215c03c4ca28c7901d9c5361e0
#
_cell.length_a   1.000
_cell.length_b   1.000
_cell.length_c   1.000
_cell.angle_alpha   90.00
_cell.angle_beta   90.00
_cell.angle_gamma   90.00
#
_symmetry.space_group_name_H-M   'P 1'
#
loop_
_entity.id
_entity.type
_entity.pdbx_description
1 polymer ?
#
loop_
_entity_poly.entity_id
_entity_poly.type
_entity_poly.pdbx_seq_one_letter_code
_entity_poly.pdbx_strand_id
1 'polypeptide(L)'
;MKTITWTKALAGIAAASLVLTGCSSSEDTTTGEAADVTGAQAFADQYEAAPTDLVLTTPLSKAPDEGKYVISIETPQPISSAKNDAIQKAADVLGWRYQRVLMGTDAEAAPKAMDQAIALKPDAIHISGTPLTMLTKQIASAEAAGIPVVADSIAGEPVPGVISTALDGDAQVQEWGKMVASQVVADSNGEANVAIFSITDYSILNVFTDAFTAQLESQCPDCKVQLVNQQVTDLGTKTPQSVVSTLQRDPTINYAVFSFGDLVLGVDAALRGASLQDQVTFAGQTPTPDNLQSLKDGDNSVWVGFPVQILGWRVLDTLARQFNGDDVAEADAAFMPTQLLNKDNIDTAVLDEETGYYVGVADYQDQFKTLWKK
;
A
#
# COMPACT_ATOMS: atom_id res chain seq x y z
N MET A 1 80.26 26.51 0.79
CA MET A 1 81.46 25.72 1.21
C MET A 1 81.11 24.23 1.19
N LYS A 2 81.87 23.52 0.34
CA LYS A 2 82.21 22.09 0.31
C LYS A 2 81.01 21.09 0.38
N THR A 3 80.51 20.59 -0.80
CA THR A 3 81.01 19.42 -1.55
C THR A 3 81.44 18.22 -0.71
N ILE A 4 80.85 17.08 -0.94
CA ILE A 4 81.57 15.88 -1.42
C ILE A 4 80.53 14.80 -1.76
N THR A 5 80.59 14.39 -3.02
CA THR A 5 80.16 13.16 -3.69
C THR A 5 80.87 11.95 -3.19
N TRP A 6 80.30 10.75 -3.26
CA TRP A 6 81.02 9.56 -3.79
C TRP A 6 80.02 8.44 -4.21
N THR A 7 80.33 7.93 -5.36
CA THR A 7 79.73 6.89 -6.18
C THR A 7 80.26 5.45 -5.85
N LYS A 8 79.59 4.47 -6.48
CA LYS A 8 79.98 3.08 -6.87
C LYS A 8 79.50 1.98 -5.87
N ALA A 9 79.13 0.76 -6.27
CA ALA A 9 79.17 0.06 -7.58
C ALA A 9 78.30 -1.20 -7.49
N LEU A 10 77.96 -1.73 -8.67
CA LEU A 10 77.31 -2.97 -9.03
C LEU A 10 77.78 -4.25 -8.30
N ALA A 11 76.83 -5.19 -8.06
CA ALA A 11 77.06 -6.61 -8.33
C ALA A 11 75.72 -7.33 -8.54
N GLY A 12 75.51 -7.92 -9.66
CA GLY A 12 74.35 -8.70 -10.04
C GLY A 12 74.51 -10.17 -9.56
N ILE A 13 73.37 -10.76 -9.22
CA ILE A 13 73.21 -12.22 -9.14
C ILE A 13 71.93 -12.59 -9.81
N ALA A 14 72.01 -13.35 -10.89
CA ALA A 14 70.92 -14.00 -11.59
C ALA A 14 70.43 -15.19 -10.78
N ALA A 15 69.16 -15.24 -10.44
CA ALA A 15 68.50 -16.44 -9.93
C ALA A 15 67.37 -16.83 -10.83
N ALA A 16 67.46 -18.01 -11.41
CA ALA A 16 66.49 -18.61 -12.30
C ALA A 16 65.19 -18.94 -11.53
N SER A 17 64.05 -18.39 -11.99
CA SER A 17 62.74 -18.73 -11.46
C SER A 17 62.14 -19.88 -12.25
N LEU A 18 61.94 -21.01 -11.59
CA LEU A 18 61.12 -22.12 -12.08
C LEU A 18 59.67 -21.68 -12.19
N VAL A 19 59.11 -21.72 -13.41
CA VAL A 19 57.69 -21.58 -13.65
C VAL A 19 57.02 -22.91 -13.34
N LEU A 20 56.32 -22.97 -12.21
CA LEU A 20 55.34 -23.98 -11.91
C LEU A 20 54.00 -23.54 -12.51
N THR A 21 53.64 -24.13 -13.66
CA THR A 21 52.26 -24.09 -14.16
C THR A 21 51.37 -24.92 -13.25
N GLY A 22 50.76 -24.25 -12.29
CA GLY A 22 49.59 -24.76 -11.56
C GLY A 22 48.34 -24.54 -12.41
N CYS A 23 47.72 -25.62 -12.88
CA CYS A 23 46.35 -25.57 -13.32
C CYS A 23 45.48 -25.22 -12.12
N SER A 24 45.09 -23.94 -11.99
CA SER A 24 43.97 -23.60 -11.17
C SER A 24 42.70 -23.89 -11.99
N SER A 25 41.96 -24.91 -11.62
CA SER A 25 40.55 -25.00 -11.95
C SER A 25 39.89 -23.70 -11.52
N SER A 26 39.45 -22.87 -12.44
CA SER A 26 38.51 -21.82 -12.21
C SER A 26 37.21 -22.50 -11.75
N GLU A 27 37.00 -22.57 -10.43
CA GLU A 27 35.64 -22.60 -9.92
C GLU A 27 35.00 -21.30 -10.39
N ASP A 28 34.04 -21.42 -11.32
CA ASP A 28 33.06 -20.39 -11.57
C ASP A 28 32.28 -20.18 -10.26
N THR A 29 32.81 -19.38 -9.38
CA THR A 29 31.98 -18.70 -8.38
C THR A 29 31.16 -17.70 -9.17
N THR A 30 29.94 -18.08 -9.54
CA THR A 30 28.87 -17.12 -9.77
C THR A 30 28.77 -16.30 -8.49
N THR A 31 29.44 -15.15 -8.48
CA THR A 31 29.20 -14.13 -7.47
C THR A 31 27.78 -13.65 -7.76
N GLY A 32 26.80 -14.16 -7.01
CA GLY A 32 25.47 -13.56 -6.95
C GLY A 32 25.66 -12.06 -6.68
N GLU A 33 24.86 -11.24 -7.35
CA GLU A 33 24.88 -9.80 -7.14
C GLU A 33 24.50 -9.56 -5.67
N ALA A 34 25.35 -8.85 -4.91
CA ALA A 34 25.12 -8.61 -3.50
C ALA A 34 23.87 -7.74 -3.31
N ALA A 35 23.12 -7.95 -2.23
CA ALA A 35 21.95 -7.13 -1.92
C ALA A 35 22.30 -5.64 -1.79
N ASP A 36 21.51 -4.78 -2.39
CA ASP A 36 21.65 -3.31 -2.30
C ASP A 36 20.94 -2.77 -1.05
N VAL A 37 21.43 -3.14 0.13
CA VAL A 37 20.89 -2.72 1.41
C VAL A 37 20.92 -1.19 1.57
N THR A 38 22.00 -0.53 1.10
CA THR A 38 22.14 0.92 1.20
C THR A 38 21.14 1.66 0.30
N GLY A 39 20.95 1.20 -0.92
CA GLY A 39 19.96 1.78 -1.84
C GLY A 39 18.53 1.51 -1.34
N ALA A 40 18.27 0.34 -0.76
CA ALA A 40 16.98 0.00 -0.17
C ALA A 40 16.64 0.93 1.01
N GLN A 41 17.57 1.13 1.95
CA GLN A 41 17.38 2.07 3.05
C GLN A 41 17.16 3.50 2.54
N ALA A 42 18.00 3.98 1.62
CA ALA A 42 17.86 5.32 1.07
C ALA A 42 16.53 5.54 0.30
N PHE A 43 15.94 4.49 -0.25
CA PHE A 43 14.61 4.56 -0.84
C PHE A 43 13.52 4.65 0.24
N ALA A 44 13.58 3.80 1.28
CA ALA A 44 12.62 3.78 2.37
C ALA A 44 12.60 5.11 3.16
N ASP A 45 13.78 5.68 3.46
CA ASP A 45 13.94 6.94 4.20
C ASP A 45 13.16 8.11 3.59
N GLN A 46 12.89 8.08 2.27
CA GLN A 46 12.14 9.14 1.58
C GLN A 46 10.68 9.24 2.05
N TYR A 47 10.16 8.17 2.64
CA TYR A 47 8.75 8.04 3.03
C TYR A 47 8.53 8.00 4.55
N GLU A 48 9.58 8.14 5.36
CA GLU A 48 9.46 8.09 6.82
C GLU A 48 8.93 9.38 7.46
N ALA A 49 9.06 10.50 6.77
CA ALA A 49 8.57 11.79 7.28
C ALA A 49 7.03 11.85 7.24
N ALA A 50 6.42 12.37 8.31
CA ALA A 50 4.99 12.62 8.34
C ALA A 50 4.59 13.66 7.29
N PRO A 51 3.58 13.41 6.45
CA PRO A 51 3.11 14.39 5.47
C PRO A 51 2.39 15.55 6.15
N THR A 52 2.45 16.73 5.52
CA THR A 52 1.80 17.96 6.00
C THR A 52 0.67 18.44 5.10
N ASP A 53 0.62 17.97 3.87
CA ASP A 53 -0.26 18.49 2.83
C ASP A 53 -0.97 17.36 2.08
N LEU A 54 -2.15 17.69 1.52
CA LEU A 54 -2.94 16.76 0.71
C LEU A 54 -2.31 16.40 -0.64
N VAL A 55 -1.25 17.09 -1.07
CA VAL A 55 -0.67 17.05 -2.42
C VAL A 55 -1.61 17.64 -3.48
N LEU A 56 -2.92 17.54 -3.29
CA LEU A 56 -3.94 18.17 -4.14
C LEU A 56 -4.00 19.69 -3.87
N THR A 57 -3.68 20.50 -4.88
CA THR A 57 -3.48 21.94 -4.72
C THR A 57 -4.47 22.82 -5.48
N THR A 58 -5.11 22.32 -6.54
CA THR A 58 -6.03 23.11 -7.38
C THR A 58 -7.42 23.21 -6.77
N PRO A 59 -7.88 24.41 -6.37
CA PRO A 59 -9.22 24.61 -5.86
C PRO A 59 -10.28 24.36 -6.95
N LEU A 60 -11.48 24.00 -6.53
CA LEU A 60 -12.65 23.96 -7.42
C LEU A 60 -12.90 25.33 -8.07
N SER A 61 -13.42 25.37 -9.29
CA SER A 61 -13.77 26.62 -9.98
C SER A 61 -14.81 27.43 -9.20
N LYS A 62 -15.75 26.76 -8.55
CA LYS A 62 -16.78 27.33 -7.65
C LYS A 62 -17.03 26.39 -6.47
N ALA A 63 -17.68 26.90 -5.42
CA ALA A 63 -18.21 26.03 -4.38
C ALA A 63 -19.20 25.03 -4.97
N PRO A 64 -19.19 23.75 -4.55
CA PRO A 64 -20.16 22.75 -5.03
C PRO A 64 -21.59 23.12 -4.67
N ASP A 65 -22.51 22.84 -5.61
CA ASP A 65 -23.93 23.00 -5.35
C ASP A 65 -24.40 22.02 -4.27
N GLU A 66 -25.24 22.47 -3.35
CA GLU A 66 -25.80 21.62 -2.28
C GLU A 66 -26.89 20.66 -2.81
N GLY A 67 -27.29 19.70 -1.96
CA GLY A 67 -28.43 18.83 -2.22
C GLY A 67 -28.18 17.66 -3.15
N LYS A 68 -26.94 17.40 -3.56
CA LYS A 68 -26.60 16.18 -4.29
C LYS A 68 -26.85 14.93 -3.45
N TYR A 69 -27.19 13.84 -4.11
CA TYR A 69 -27.41 12.54 -3.47
C TYR A 69 -26.38 11.53 -3.95
N VAL A 70 -25.51 11.09 -3.06
CA VAL A 70 -24.44 10.11 -3.32
C VAL A 70 -24.74 8.81 -2.59
N ILE A 71 -24.55 7.69 -3.28
CA ILE A 71 -24.61 6.35 -2.69
C ILE A 71 -23.22 5.72 -2.75
N SER A 72 -22.77 5.17 -1.63
CA SER A 72 -21.57 4.33 -1.56
C SER A 72 -21.95 2.88 -1.33
N ILE A 73 -21.33 1.97 -2.08
CA ILE A 73 -21.43 0.53 -1.83
C ILE A 73 -20.35 0.16 -0.82
N GLU A 74 -20.76 -0.21 0.37
CA GLU A 74 -19.89 -0.57 1.49
C GLU A 74 -19.62 -2.08 1.50
N THR A 75 -18.35 -2.46 1.40
CA THR A 75 -17.90 -3.85 1.56
C THR A 75 -17.82 -4.23 3.04
N PRO A 76 -17.85 -5.53 3.40
CA PRO A 76 -17.96 -5.95 4.80
C PRO A 76 -16.68 -5.82 5.64
N GLN A 77 -15.60 -5.24 5.10
CA GLN A 77 -14.36 -5.04 5.84
C GLN A 77 -14.43 -3.81 6.75
N PRO A 78 -13.79 -3.83 7.95
CA PRO A 78 -13.78 -2.68 8.88
C PRO A 78 -13.26 -1.39 8.26
N ILE A 79 -12.20 -1.47 7.44
CA ILE A 79 -11.64 -0.30 6.74
C ILE A 79 -12.65 0.35 5.78
N SER A 80 -13.55 -0.43 5.16
CA SER A 80 -14.62 0.10 4.31
C SER A 80 -15.60 0.94 5.11
N SER A 81 -15.95 0.51 6.32
CA SER A 81 -16.82 1.28 7.23
C SER A 81 -16.16 2.60 7.61
N ALA A 82 -14.89 2.59 8.02
CA ALA A 82 -14.13 3.80 8.38
C ALA A 82 -14.07 4.81 7.22
N LYS A 83 -13.85 4.33 5.98
CA LYS A 83 -13.89 5.17 4.78
C LYS A 83 -15.28 5.78 4.56
N ASN A 84 -16.33 4.97 4.69
CA ASN A 84 -17.71 5.44 4.49
C ASN A 84 -18.13 6.44 5.59
N ASP A 85 -17.60 6.34 6.81
CA ASP A 85 -17.77 7.37 7.85
C ASP A 85 -17.12 8.70 7.44
N ALA A 86 -15.95 8.65 6.83
CA ALA A 86 -15.28 9.83 6.31
C ALA A 86 -16.02 10.46 5.12
N ILE A 87 -16.57 9.63 4.20
CA ILE A 87 -17.42 10.11 3.09
C ILE A 87 -18.67 10.81 3.65
N GLN A 88 -19.31 10.25 4.68
CA GLN A 88 -20.45 10.89 5.34
C GLN A 88 -20.07 12.27 5.90
N LYS A 89 -18.95 12.36 6.65
CA LYS A 89 -18.48 13.64 7.19
C LYS A 89 -18.23 14.68 6.10
N ALA A 90 -17.64 14.27 4.98
CA ALA A 90 -17.41 15.13 3.81
C ALA A 90 -18.72 15.55 3.14
N ALA A 91 -19.70 14.64 2.99
CA ALA A 91 -21.01 14.94 2.44
C ALA A 91 -21.76 15.96 3.30
N ASP A 92 -21.67 15.86 4.63
CA ASP A 92 -22.29 16.82 5.55
C ASP A 92 -21.70 18.23 5.35
N VAL A 93 -20.37 18.36 5.14
CA VAL A 93 -19.70 19.66 4.84
C VAL A 93 -20.19 20.23 3.51
N LEU A 94 -20.43 19.38 2.51
CA LEU A 94 -20.92 19.81 1.19
C LEU A 94 -22.42 20.10 1.16
N GLY A 95 -23.16 19.72 2.21
CA GLY A 95 -24.64 19.79 2.21
C GLY A 95 -25.26 18.75 1.28
N TRP A 96 -24.62 17.61 1.13
CA TRP A 96 -25.06 16.51 0.29
C TRP A 96 -25.75 15.43 1.08
N ARG A 97 -26.75 14.79 0.48
CA ARG A 97 -27.35 13.56 1.01
C ARG A 97 -26.43 12.39 0.71
N TYR A 98 -26.14 11.58 1.72
CA TYR A 98 -25.32 10.38 1.59
C TYR A 98 -26.07 9.14 2.09
N GLN A 99 -25.88 8.00 1.44
CA GLN A 99 -26.46 6.72 1.85
C GLN A 99 -25.51 5.58 1.53
N ARG A 100 -25.43 4.59 2.42
CA ARG A 100 -24.69 3.35 2.21
C ARG A 100 -25.62 2.24 1.74
N VAL A 101 -25.14 1.45 0.81
CA VAL A 101 -25.71 0.15 0.42
C VAL A 101 -24.70 -0.91 0.82
N LEU A 102 -25.07 -1.72 1.80
CA LEU A 102 -24.18 -2.76 2.31
C LEU A 102 -24.10 -3.92 1.31
N MET A 103 -22.88 -4.30 0.95
CA MET A 103 -22.60 -5.43 0.08
C MET A 103 -22.50 -6.72 0.92
N GLY A 104 -23.15 -7.79 0.46
CA GLY A 104 -22.97 -9.11 1.04
C GLY A 104 -21.60 -9.72 0.66
N THR A 105 -21.43 -11.00 1.02
CA THR A 105 -20.19 -11.75 0.75
C THR A 105 -20.35 -12.85 -0.32
N ASP A 106 -21.55 -13.01 -0.88
CA ASP A 106 -21.80 -13.99 -1.96
C ASP A 106 -21.31 -13.46 -3.33
N ALA A 107 -21.11 -14.34 -4.29
CA ALA A 107 -20.59 -13.99 -5.62
C ALA A 107 -21.47 -12.98 -6.40
N GLU A 108 -22.75 -12.88 -6.07
CA GLU A 108 -23.70 -11.95 -6.69
C GLU A 108 -23.91 -10.67 -5.87
N ALA A 109 -23.20 -10.53 -4.75
CA ALA A 109 -23.42 -9.41 -3.82
C ALA A 109 -23.13 -8.05 -4.45
N ALA A 110 -22.02 -7.92 -5.18
CA ALA A 110 -21.63 -6.66 -5.81
C ALA A 110 -22.61 -6.23 -6.92
N PRO A 111 -23.00 -7.06 -7.90
CA PRO A 111 -24.05 -6.74 -8.85
C PRO A 111 -25.38 -6.35 -8.19
N LYS A 112 -25.83 -7.09 -7.16
CA LYS A 112 -27.08 -6.78 -6.45
C LYS A 112 -27.02 -5.43 -5.73
N ALA A 113 -25.94 -5.12 -5.06
CA ALA A 113 -25.74 -3.86 -4.38
C ALA A 113 -25.75 -2.68 -5.38
N MET A 114 -25.09 -2.85 -6.54
CA MET A 114 -25.07 -1.84 -7.59
C MET A 114 -26.46 -1.65 -8.23
N ASP A 115 -27.22 -2.71 -8.51
CA ASP A 115 -28.59 -2.64 -9.00
C ASP A 115 -29.50 -1.91 -7.99
N GLN A 116 -29.33 -2.16 -6.68
CA GLN A 116 -30.03 -1.46 -5.62
C GLN A 116 -29.67 0.03 -5.60
N ALA A 117 -28.40 0.38 -5.71
CA ALA A 117 -27.94 1.76 -5.73
C ALA A 117 -28.53 2.53 -6.94
N ILE A 118 -28.51 1.94 -8.14
CA ILE A 118 -29.08 2.52 -9.34
C ILE A 118 -30.58 2.76 -9.19
N ALA A 119 -31.31 1.81 -8.60
CA ALA A 119 -32.76 1.90 -8.38
C ALA A 119 -33.15 3.07 -7.47
N LEU A 120 -32.26 3.52 -6.58
CA LEU A 120 -32.46 4.69 -5.71
C LEU A 120 -32.26 6.03 -6.41
N LYS A 121 -31.79 6.02 -7.68
CA LYS A 121 -31.59 7.20 -8.52
C LYS A 121 -30.75 8.30 -7.87
N PRO A 122 -29.51 8.01 -7.42
CA PRO A 122 -28.63 9.04 -6.89
C PRO A 122 -28.07 9.93 -8.00
N ASP A 123 -27.41 11.04 -7.62
CA ASP A 123 -26.62 11.86 -8.53
C ASP A 123 -25.27 11.21 -8.88
N ALA A 124 -24.74 10.34 -8.00
CA ALA A 124 -23.53 9.54 -8.25
C ALA A 124 -23.48 8.29 -7.37
N ILE A 125 -22.70 7.28 -7.80
CA ILE A 125 -22.41 6.06 -7.04
C ILE A 125 -20.91 5.95 -6.83
N HIS A 126 -20.51 5.62 -5.60
CA HIS A 126 -19.14 5.24 -5.25
C HIS A 126 -19.05 3.72 -5.03
N ILE A 127 -18.01 3.10 -5.59
CA ILE A 127 -17.67 1.69 -5.41
C ILE A 127 -16.20 1.56 -4.97
N SER A 128 -15.88 0.50 -4.24
CA SER A 128 -14.53 0.28 -3.72
C SER A 128 -14.13 -1.18 -3.80
N GLY A 129 -12.88 -1.45 -4.17
CA GLY A 129 -12.27 -2.78 -4.11
C GLY A 129 -12.87 -3.84 -5.03
N THR A 130 -13.98 -3.55 -5.71
CA THR A 130 -14.69 -4.52 -6.56
C THR A 130 -14.20 -4.40 -8.01
N PRO A 131 -13.65 -5.48 -8.61
CA PRO A 131 -13.22 -5.45 -9.99
C PRO A 131 -14.33 -4.98 -10.95
N LEU A 132 -14.05 -3.98 -11.79
CA LEU A 132 -15.06 -3.40 -12.71
C LEU A 132 -15.65 -4.44 -13.68
N THR A 133 -14.89 -5.49 -13.99
CA THR A 133 -15.34 -6.60 -14.84
C THR A 133 -16.53 -7.35 -14.26
N MET A 134 -16.69 -7.39 -12.94
CA MET A 134 -17.85 -7.97 -12.25
C MET A 134 -19.10 -7.11 -12.37
N LEU A 135 -18.96 -5.81 -12.66
CA LEU A 135 -20.02 -4.80 -12.67
C LEU A 135 -20.31 -4.24 -14.07
N THR A 136 -19.76 -4.83 -15.13
CA THR A 136 -19.88 -4.30 -16.52
C THR A 136 -21.30 -3.94 -16.91
N LYS A 137 -22.28 -4.81 -16.61
CA LYS A 137 -23.70 -4.58 -16.91
C LYS A 137 -24.28 -3.45 -16.09
N GLN A 138 -23.95 -3.39 -14.81
CA GLN A 138 -24.45 -2.39 -13.88
C GLN A 138 -23.87 -0.99 -14.18
N ILE A 139 -22.57 -0.93 -14.49
CA ILE A 139 -21.91 0.31 -14.92
C ILE A 139 -22.56 0.88 -16.18
N ALA A 140 -22.81 0.03 -17.19
CA ALA A 140 -23.53 0.45 -18.40
C ALA A 140 -24.97 0.92 -18.09
N SER A 141 -25.63 0.31 -17.10
CA SER A 141 -26.97 0.74 -16.65
C SER A 141 -26.94 2.09 -15.93
N ALA A 142 -25.92 2.34 -15.10
CA ALA A 142 -25.71 3.62 -14.42
C ALA A 142 -25.41 4.72 -15.45
N GLU A 143 -24.51 4.45 -16.41
CA GLU A 143 -24.19 5.38 -17.51
C GLU A 143 -25.44 5.75 -18.33
N ALA A 144 -26.25 4.75 -18.73
CA ALA A 144 -27.50 4.97 -19.45
C ALA A 144 -28.51 5.79 -18.64
N ALA A 145 -28.47 5.72 -17.32
CA ALA A 145 -29.29 6.53 -16.40
C ALA A 145 -28.68 7.92 -16.11
N GLY A 146 -27.49 8.24 -16.65
CA GLY A 146 -26.78 9.49 -16.38
C GLY A 146 -26.19 9.56 -14.96
N ILE A 147 -25.94 8.43 -14.32
CA ILE A 147 -25.38 8.33 -12.96
C ILE A 147 -23.90 8.03 -13.08
N PRO A 148 -22.99 8.99 -12.86
CA PRO A 148 -21.55 8.75 -12.86
C PRO A 148 -21.16 7.82 -11.71
N VAL A 149 -20.14 6.99 -11.96
CA VAL A 149 -19.55 6.09 -10.98
C VAL A 149 -18.12 6.56 -10.69
N VAL A 150 -17.77 6.71 -9.42
CA VAL A 150 -16.39 6.89 -8.98
C VAL A 150 -15.93 5.63 -8.25
N ALA A 151 -14.69 5.23 -8.47
CA ALA A 151 -14.15 4.01 -7.90
C ALA A 151 -12.81 4.27 -7.20
N ASP A 152 -12.55 3.55 -6.11
CA ASP A 152 -11.26 3.52 -5.43
C ASP A 152 -10.82 2.08 -5.12
N SER A 153 -9.55 1.92 -4.76
CA SER A 153 -8.96 0.63 -4.41
C SER A 153 -9.20 -0.44 -5.50
N ILE A 154 -9.12 -0.03 -6.76
CA ILE A 154 -9.35 -0.88 -7.93
C ILE A 154 -8.17 -0.73 -8.88
N ALA A 155 -7.66 -1.86 -9.39
CA ALA A 155 -6.62 -1.86 -10.42
C ALA A 155 -7.18 -1.61 -11.81
N GLY A 156 -6.39 -0.94 -12.65
CA GLY A 156 -6.65 -0.71 -14.07
C GLY A 156 -7.34 0.61 -14.37
N GLU A 157 -7.42 0.90 -15.67
CA GLU A 157 -7.97 2.15 -16.19
C GLU A 157 -9.50 2.23 -16.03
N PRO A 158 -10.07 3.45 -15.93
CA PRO A 158 -11.50 3.65 -15.92
C PRO A 158 -12.15 3.08 -17.18
N VAL A 159 -13.34 2.51 -17.04
CA VAL A 159 -14.20 2.10 -18.17
C VAL A 159 -15.28 3.16 -18.39
N PRO A 160 -15.96 3.18 -19.58
CA PRO A 160 -17.09 4.09 -19.82
C PRO A 160 -18.11 4.07 -18.68
N GLY A 161 -18.54 5.24 -18.21
CA GLY A 161 -19.41 5.41 -17.05
C GLY A 161 -18.71 5.49 -15.69
N VAL A 162 -17.41 5.17 -15.61
CA VAL A 162 -16.56 5.35 -14.40
C VAL A 162 -15.66 6.57 -14.62
N ILE A 163 -15.74 7.55 -13.72
CA ILE A 163 -15.01 8.83 -13.84
C ILE A 163 -13.58 8.77 -13.33
N SER A 164 -13.27 7.87 -12.41
CA SER A 164 -11.92 7.65 -11.89
C SER A 164 -11.79 6.27 -11.26
N THR A 165 -10.57 5.70 -11.35
CA THR A 165 -10.08 4.54 -10.58
C THR A 165 -8.75 4.86 -9.91
N ALA A 166 -8.24 6.08 -10.02
CA ALA A 166 -6.87 6.44 -9.69
C ALA A 166 -6.68 7.02 -8.28
N LEU A 167 -7.75 7.20 -7.49
CA LEU A 167 -7.68 7.84 -6.16
C LEU A 167 -6.65 7.19 -5.22
N ASP A 168 -6.55 5.88 -5.25
CA ASP A 168 -5.51 5.05 -4.66
C ASP A 168 -5.23 3.84 -5.59
N GLY A 169 -5.13 4.12 -6.90
CA GLY A 169 -4.99 3.12 -7.96
C GLY A 169 -3.57 2.59 -8.11
N ASP A 170 -3.32 1.97 -9.29
CA ASP A 170 -2.11 1.19 -9.58
C ASP A 170 -0.80 1.92 -9.23
N ALA A 171 -0.63 3.17 -9.67
CA ALA A 171 0.61 3.92 -9.46
C ALA A 171 0.94 4.10 -7.97
N GLN A 172 -0.08 4.41 -7.16
CA GLN A 172 0.05 4.59 -5.72
C GLN A 172 0.40 3.26 -5.03
N VAL A 173 -0.34 2.20 -5.35
CA VAL A 173 -0.17 0.88 -4.71
C VAL A 173 1.13 0.20 -5.13
N GLN A 174 1.60 0.42 -6.36
CA GLN A 174 2.95 0.01 -6.79
C GLN A 174 4.03 0.65 -5.92
N GLU A 175 3.88 1.94 -5.65
CA GLU A 175 4.87 2.65 -4.82
C GLU A 175 4.86 2.12 -3.38
N TRP A 176 3.70 1.80 -2.81
CA TRP A 176 3.61 1.18 -1.49
C TRP A 176 4.29 -0.19 -1.43
N GLY A 177 4.11 -1.02 -2.47
CA GLY A 177 4.83 -2.30 -2.58
C GLY A 177 6.34 -2.12 -2.54
N LYS A 178 6.87 -1.14 -3.28
CA LYS A 178 8.31 -0.82 -3.30
C LYS A 178 8.80 -0.29 -1.94
N MET A 179 8.01 0.57 -1.27
CA MET A 179 8.36 1.09 0.06
C MET A 179 8.56 -0.06 1.06
N VAL A 180 7.59 -0.97 1.14
CA VAL A 180 7.65 -2.10 2.07
C VAL A 180 8.79 -3.06 1.71
N ALA A 181 8.98 -3.38 0.42
CA ALA A 181 10.07 -4.26 -0.02
C ALA A 181 11.44 -3.68 0.32
N SER A 182 11.65 -2.38 0.06
CA SER A 182 12.93 -1.71 0.36
C SER A 182 13.21 -1.71 1.85
N GLN A 183 12.22 -1.44 2.71
CA GLN A 183 12.41 -1.53 4.16
C GLN A 183 12.73 -2.96 4.61
N VAL A 184 12.05 -3.97 4.05
CA VAL A 184 12.33 -5.38 4.36
C VAL A 184 13.76 -5.78 3.97
N VAL A 185 14.27 -5.32 2.81
CA VAL A 185 15.66 -5.55 2.40
C VAL A 185 16.64 -4.87 3.36
N ALA A 186 16.38 -3.63 3.75
CA ALA A 186 17.21 -2.88 4.66
C ALA A 186 17.25 -3.52 6.04
N ASP A 187 16.11 -3.80 6.66
CA ASP A 187 15.99 -4.37 8.00
C ASP A 187 16.55 -5.79 8.11
N SER A 188 16.39 -6.59 7.04
CA SER A 188 16.95 -7.95 7.00
C SER A 188 18.45 -7.98 6.67
N ASN A 189 19.05 -6.83 6.37
CA ASN A 189 20.41 -6.73 5.83
C ASN A 189 20.63 -7.62 4.60
N GLY A 190 19.60 -7.74 3.74
CA GLY A 190 19.63 -8.55 2.53
C GLY A 190 19.44 -10.07 2.76
N GLU A 191 18.90 -10.47 3.90
CA GLU A 191 18.66 -11.88 4.26
C GLU A 191 17.16 -12.19 4.42
N ALA A 192 16.29 -11.51 3.67
CA ALA A 192 14.86 -11.73 3.78
C ALA A 192 14.41 -13.06 3.16
N ASN A 193 13.58 -13.80 3.89
CA ASN A 193 12.75 -14.91 3.39
C ASN A 193 11.29 -14.59 3.73
N VAL A 194 10.51 -14.24 2.71
CA VAL A 194 9.22 -13.59 2.84
C VAL A 194 8.08 -14.54 2.48
N ALA A 195 7.03 -14.58 3.32
CA ALA A 195 5.72 -15.09 2.93
C ALA A 195 4.75 -13.91 2.79
N ILE A 196 4.20 -13.70 1.59
CA ILE A 196 3.17 -12.68 1.35
C ILE A 196 1.80 -13.33 1.46
N PHE A 197 0.97 -12.82 2.38
CA PHE A 197 -0.43 -13.22 2.52
C PHE A 197 -1.32 -12.20 1.81
N SER A 198 -2.09 -12.64 0.80
CA SER A 198 -2.89 -11.75 -0.04
C SER A 198 -4.18 -12.42 -0.49
N ILE A 199 -5.19 -11.63 -0.84
CA ILE A 199 -6.44 -12.08 -1.47
C ILE A 199 -6.35 -11.76 -2.96
N THR A 200 -5.97 -12.74 -3.79
CA THR A 200 -5.70 -12.54 -5.22
C THR A 200 -6.95 -12.22 -6.05
N ASP A 201 -8.14 -12.41 -5.49
CA ASP A 201 -9.40 -12.01 -6.14
C ASP A 201 -9.58 -10.47 -6.21
N TYR A 202 -8.88 -9.72 -5.35
CA TYR A 202 -8.82 -8.26 -5.40
C TYR A 202 -7.61 -7.80 -6.22
N SER A 203 -7.86 -7.37 -7.45
CA SER A 203 -6.79 -7.02 -8.41
C SER A 203 -5.81 -5.98 -7.88
N ILE A 204 -6.26 -5.01 -7.08
CA ILE A 204 -5.39 -3.97 -6.49
C ILE A 204 -4.36 -4.57 -5.52
N LEU A 205 -4.70 -5.66 -4.82
CA LEU A 205 -3.76 -6.33 -3.93
C LEU A 205 -2.67 -7.09 -4.71
N ASN A 206 -2.97 -7.53 -5.95
CA ASN A 206 -1.96 -8.10 -6.84
C ASN A 206 -0.95 -7.03 -7.27
N VAL A 207 -1.41 -5.80 -7.52
CA VAL A 207 -0.51 -4.66 -7.83
C VAL A 207 0.52 -4.45 -6.71
N PHE A 208 0.09 -4.50 -5.45
CA PHE A 208 1.00 -4.44 -4.30
C PHE A 208 1.99 -5.61 -4.28
N THR A 209 1.50 -6.85 -4.38
CA THR A 209 2.34 -8.05 -4.26
C THR A 209 3.34 -8.16 -5.41
N ASP A 210 2.94 -7.79 -6.62
CA ASP A 210 3.81 -7.80 -7.80
C ASP A 210 4.92 -6.73 -7.67
N ALA A 211 4.56 -5.52 -7.25
CA ALA A 211 5.52 -4.44 -7.05
C ALA A 211 6.48 -4.73 -5.89
N PHE A 212 5.98 -5.29 -4.78
CA PHE A 212 6.82 -5.75 -3.67
C PHE A 212 7.82 -6.80 -4.15
N THR A 213 7.34 -7.83 -4.85
CA THR A 213 8.19 -8.93 -5.34
C THR A 213 9.27 -8.42 -6.28
N ALA A 214 8.89 -7.61 -7.29
CA ALA A 214 9.83 -7.04 -8.25
C ALA A 214 10.90 -6.16 -7.59
N GLN A 215 10.53 -5.35 -6.60
CA GLN A 215 11.46 -4.49 -5.87
C GLN A 215 12.41 -5.32 -4.99
N LEU A 216 11.88 -6.32 -4.28
CA LEU A 216 12.68 -7.23 -3.45
C LEU A 216 13.72 -7.96 -4.28
N GLU A 217 13.31 -8.56 -5.40
CA GLU A 217 14.20 -9.29 -6.31
C GLU A 217 15.26 -8.38 -6.93
N SER A 218 14.90 -7.14 -7.26
CA SER A 218 15.83 -6.15 -7.81
C SER A 218 16.90 -5.71 -6.81
N GLN A 219 16.54 -5.51 -5.54
CA GLN A 219 17.45 -5.03 -4.51
C GLN A 219 18.17 -6.15 -3.78
N CYS A 220 17.60 -7.37 -3.78
CA CYS A 220 18.11 -8.53 -3.05
C CYS A 220 17.87 -9.81 -3.86
N PRO A 221 18.74 -10.14 -4.85
CA PRO A 221 18.54 -11.31 -5.72
C PRO A 221 18.56 -12.66 -4.96
N ASP A 222 19.20 -12.74 -3.79
CA ASP A 222 19.25 -13.94 -2.96
C ASP A 222 18.10 -14.03 -1.94
N CYS A 223 17.31 -12.96 -1.77
CA CYS A 223 16.11 -12.97 -0.94
C CYS A 223 15.04 -13.89 -1.53
N LYS A 224 14.20 -14.43 -0.67
CA LYS A 224 13.13 -15.35 -1.10
C LYS A 224 11.77 -14.74 -0.85
N VAL A 225 10.85 -15.02 -1.76
CA VAL A 225 9.46 -14.60 -1.61
C VAL A 225 8.51 -15.69 -2.08
N GLN A 226 7.44 -15.92 -1.34
CA GLN A 226 6.34 -16.80 -1.73
C GLN A 226 5.00 -16.14 -1.45
N LEU A 227 4.05 -16.29 -2.39
CA LEU A 227 2.68 -15.81 -2.24
C LEU A 227 1.80 -16.92 -1.62
N VAL A 228 1.04 -16.57 -0.59
CA VAL A 228 0.07 -17.43 0.09
C VAL A 228 -1.32 -16.83 -0.06
N ASN A 229 -2.10 -17.36 -1.02
CA ASN A 229 -3.44 -16.84 -1.29
C ASN A 229 -4.39 -17.11 -0.13
N GLN A 230 -5.18 -16.09 0.22
CA GLN A 230 -6.22 -16.11 1.24
C GLN A 230 -7.59 -15.85 0.60
N GLN A 231 -8.67 -16.07 1.36
CA GLN A 231 -10.03 -15.71 0.96
C GLN A 231 -10.59 -14.66 1.91
N VAL A 232 -11.39 -13.74 1.42
CA VAL A 232 -12.00 -12.70 2.26
C VAL A 232 -12.86 -13.28 3.40
N THR A 233 -13.49 -14.43 3.15
CA THR A 233 -14.31 -15.15 4.14
C THR A 233 -13.50 -15.85 5.24
N ASP A 234 -12.19 -15.92 5.08
CA ASP A 234 -11.27 -16.59 6.00
C ASP A 234 -10.59 -15.62 6.99
N LEU A 235 -10.81 -14.31 6.81
CA LEU A 235 -10.29 -13.27 7.72
C LEU A 235 -10.68 -13.55 9.17
N GLY A 236 -9.73 -13.50 10.08
CA GLY A 236 -9.90 -13.77 11.50
C GLY A 236 -10.26 -15.22 11.87
N THR A 237 -10.39 -16.12 10.89
CA THR A 237 -10.79 -17.53 11.11
C THR A 237 -9.73 -18.50 10.60
N LYS A 238 -9.62 -18.72 9.29
CA LYS A 238 -8.63 -19.65 8.71
C LYS A 238 -7.31 -18.95 8.35
N THR A 239 -7.32 -17.65 8.06
CA THR A 239 -6.07 -16.91 7.78
C THR A 239 -5.04 -17.06 8.91
N PRO A 240 -5.38 -16.94 10.22
CA PRO A 240 -4.42 -17.18 11.28
C PRO A 240 -3.77 -18.57 11.24
N GLN A 241 -4.55 -19.60 10.95
CA GLN A 241 -4.04 -20.98 10.84
C GLN A 241 -3.18 -21.18 9.57
N SER A 242 -3.52 -20.47 8.48
CA SER A 242 -2.72 -20.46 7.25
C SER A 242 -1.34 -19.88 7.49
N VAL A 243 -1.25 -18.76 8.25
CA VAL A 243 0.02 -18.15 8.64
C VAL A 243 0.84 -19.14 9.49
N VAL A 244 0.28 -19.65 10.58
CA VAL A 244 0.96 -20.64 11.45
C VAL A 244 1.47 -21.83 10.64
N SER A 245 0.61 -22.43 9.78
CA SER A 245 0.99 -23.60 8.99
C SER A 245 2.11 -23.30 7.97
N THR A 246 2.14 -22.08 7.43
CA THR A 246 3.18 -21.64 6.50
C THR A 246 4.52 -21.53 7.21
N LEU A 247 4.56 -20.89 8.38
CA LEU A 247 5.79 -20.75 9.19
C LEU A 247 6.30 -22.08 9.74
N GLN A 248 5.41 -22.99 10.14
CA GLN A 248 5.80 -24.34 10.58
C GLN A 248 6.39 -25.18 9.45
N ARG A 249 5.92 -24.96 8.20
CA ARG A 249 6.45 -25.67 7.02
C ARG A 249 7.81 -25.18 6.60
N ASP A 250 8.04 -23.87 6.72
CA ASP A 250 9.34 -23.25 6.44
C ASP A 250 9.76 -22.35 7.62
N PRO A 251 10.53 -22.89 8.58
CA PRO A 251 11.01 -22.13 9.74
C PRO A 251 12.05 -21.06 9.40
N THR A 252 12.48 -20.96 8.14
CA THR A 252 13.45 -19.94 7.71
C THR A 252 12.78 -18.64 7.29
N ILE A 253 11.43 -18.60 7.15
CA ILE A 253 10.68 -17.38 6.90
C ILE A 253 10.86 -16.44 8.10
N ASN A 254 11.36 -15.23 7.82
CA ASN A 254 11.59 -14.18 8.80
C ASN A 254 10.71 -12.93 8.60
N TYR A 255 9.95 -12.87 7.49
CA TYR A 255 8.95 -11.82 7.24
C TYR A 255 7.62 -12.40 6.82
N ALA A 256 6.54 -11.92 7.45
CA ALA A 256 5.16 -12.14 7.02
C ALA A 256 4.62 -10.81 6.49
N VAL A 257 4.45 -10.71 5.17
CA VAL A 257 3.94 -9.51 4.51
C VAL A 257 2.45 -9.67 4.23
N PHE A 258 1.68 -8.67 4.59
CA PHE A 258 0.22 -8.67 4.44
C PHE A 258 -0.18 -7.61 3.42
N SER A 259 -0.89 -8.00 2.37
CA SER A 259 -1.33 -7.08 1.33
C SER A 259 -2.34 -6.04 1.83
N PHE A 260 -2.91 -6.21 3.02
CA PHE A 260 -3.62 -5.20 3.81
C PHE A 260 -3.79 -5.67 5.27
N GLY A 261 -3.98 -4.70 6.19
CA GLY A 261 -3.91 -4.93 7.63
C GLY A 261 -4.95 -5.88 8.21
N ASP A 262 -6.17 -5.97 7.64
CA ASP A 262 -7.21 -6.87 8.14
C ASP A 262 -6.83 -8.36 8.03
N LEU A 263 -5.85 -8.72 7.19
CA LEU A 263 -5.31 -10.08 7.12
C LEU A 263 -4.60 -10.52 8.42
N VAL A 264 -4.18 -9.57 9.26
CA VAL A 264 -3.54 -9.86 10.56
C VAL A 264 -4.53 -10.23 11.65
N LEU A 265 -5.85 -10.05 11.42
CA LEU A 265 -6.87 -10.32 12.43
C LEU A 265 -6.75 -11.74 13.01
N GLY A 266 -6.41 -11.83 14.30
CA GLY A 266 -6.22 -13.07 15.04
C GLY A 266 -4.88 -13.80 14.80
N VAL A 267 -4.00 -13.28 13.93
CA VAL A 267 -2.70 -13.90 13.61
C VAL A 267 -1.78 -13.88 14.83
N ASP A 268 -1.66 -12.76 15.54
CA ASP A 268 -0.81 -12.64 16.73
C ASP A 268 -1.18 -13.66 17.82
N ALA A 269 -2.48 -13.84 18.05
CA ALA A 269 -2.96 -14.83 19.02
C ALA A 269 -2.63 -16.26 18.58
N ALA A 270 -2.75 -16.56 17.27
CA ALA A 270 -2.43 -17.87 16.73
C ALA A 270 -0.94 -18.16 16.78
N LEU A 271 -0.09 -17.18 16.47
CA LEU A 271 1.38 -17.30 16.57
C LEU A 271 1.83 -17.51 18.02
N ARG A 272 1.29 -16.74 18.99
CA ARG A 272 1.57 -16.99 20.42
C ARG A 272 1.14 -18.38 20.85
N GLY A 273 -0.05 -18.85 20.40
CA GLY A 273 -0.52 -20.21 20.69
C GLY A 273 0.38 -21.31 20.12
N ALA A 274 1.07 -21.03 19.03
CA ALA A 274 2.02 -21.92 18.36
C ALA A 274 3.48 -21.72 18.80
N SER A 275 3.78 -20.74 19.68
CA SER A 275 5.13 -20.30 20.06
C SER A 275 6.00 -19.83 18.88
N LEU A 276 5.39 -19.12 17.92
CA LEU A 276 6.01 -18.62 16.70
C LEU A 276 6.04 -17.07 16.63
N GLN A 277 5.60 -16.38 17.70
CA GLN A 277 5.48 -14.91 17.71
C GLN A 277 6.82 -14.18 17.47
N ASP A 278 7.95 -14.81 17.82
CA ASP A 278 9.28 -14.23 17.68
C ASP A 278 9.99 -14.67 16.37
N GLN A 279 9.30 -15.43 15.51
CA GLN A 279 9.89 -15.95 14.28
C GLN A 279 9.89 -14.94 13.14
N VAL A 280 8.86 -14.10 13.05
CA VAL A 280 8.64 -13.22 11.90
C VAL A 280 8.41 -11.78 12.31
N THR A 281 8.89 -10.87 11.46
CA THR A 281 8.51 -9.46 11.46
C THR A 281 7.34 -9.27 10.52
N PHE A 282 6.32 -8.52 10.95
CA PHE A 282 5.18 -8.18 10.07
C PHE A 282 5.52 -6.96 9.22
N ALA A 283 5.05 -6.97 7.97
CA ALA A 283 5.11 -5.82 7.10
C ALA A 283 3.87 -5.77 6.19
N GLY A 284 3.53 -4.60 5.67
CA GLY A 284 2.40 -4.50 4.76
C GLY A 284 1.92 -3.07 4.51
N GLN A 285 0.72 -2.98 3.95
CA GLN A 285 0.04 -1.71 3.72
C GLN A 285 -1.31 -1.66 4.43
N THR A 286 -1.91 -0.47 4.48
CA THR A 286 -3.25 -0.24 5.04
C THR A 286 -3.44 -0.83 6.44
N PRO A 287 -2.59 -0.44 7.43
CA PRO A 287 -2.64 -1.00 8.77
C PRO A 287 -3.99 -0.70 9.45
N THR A 288 -4.46 -1.66 10.25
CA THR A 288 -5.57 -1.45 11.18
C THR A 288 -5.11 -0.67 12.41
N PRO A 289 -6.03 -0.13 13.23
CA PRO A 289 -5.69 0.46 14.53
C PRO A 289 -4.88 -0.48 15.43
N ASP A 290 -5.18 -1.79 15.42
CA ASP A 290 -4.45 -2.77 16.20
C ASP A 290 -3.00 -2.94 15.71
N ASN A 291 -2.76 -2.94 14.38
CA ASN A 291 -1.40 -2.97 13.84
C ASN A 291 -0.59 -1.73 14.24
N LEU A 292 -1.22 -0.55 14.21
CA LEU A 292 -0.58 0.70 14.62
C LEU A 292 -0.33 0.73 16.14
N GLN A 293 -1.23 0.16 16.94
CA GLN A 293 -1.04 0.03 18.38
C GLN A 293 0.13 -0.91 18.70
N SER A 294 0.25 -2.06 18.01
CA SER A 294 1.40 -2.96 18.15
C SER A 294 2.73 -2.25 17.87
N LEU A 295 2.80 -1.42 16.83
CA LEU A 295 3.98 -0.57 16.58
C LEU A 295 4.30 0.36 17.76
N LYS A 296 3.28 1.03 18.35
CA LYS A 296 3.46 1.89 19.53
C LYS A 296 3.91 1.10 20.76
N ASP A 297 3.49 -0.14 20.88
CA ASP A 297 3.88 -1.05 21.96
C ASP A 297 5.31 -1.63 21.76
N GLY A 298 5.94 -1.28 20.62
CA GLY A 298 7.35 -1.59 20.34
C GLY A 298 7.56 -2.83 19.48
N ASP A 299 6.50 -3.34 18.83
CA ASP A 299 6.66 -4.43 17.86
C ASP A 299 7.50 -3.96 16.66
N ASN A 300 8.36 -4.84 16.18
CA ASN A 300 9.24 -4.55 15.06
C ASN A 300 8.54 -4.84 13.73
N SER A 301 7.43 -4.13 13.44
CA SER A 301 6.69 -4.26 12.18
C SER A 301 6.83 -3.01 11.30
N VAL A 302 6.47 -3.13 10.02
CA VAL A 302 6.60 -2.07 9.01
C VAL A 302 5.29 -1.93 8.26
N TRP A 303 4.73 -0.72 8.23
CA TRP A 303 3.44 -0.48 7.60
C TRP A 303 3.44 0.79 6.76
N VAL A 304 2.84 0.73 5.57
CA VAL A 304 2.47 1.95 4.85
C VAL A 304 1.18 2.49 5.44
N GLY A 305 1.27 3.66 6.07
CA GLY A 305 0.12 4.39 6.60
C GLY A 305 -0.84 4.79 5.48
N PHE A 306 -2.06 4.27 5.52
CA PHE A 306 -3.10 4.52 4.53
C PHE A 306 -4.12 5.52 5.08
N PRO A 307 -4.19 6.75 4.52
CA PRO A 307 -5.06 7.80 5.04
C PRO A 307 -6.51 7.61 4.59
N VAL A 308 -7.20 6.61 5.16
CA VAL A 308 -8.55 6.19 4.77
C VAL A 308 -9.57 7.32 4.83
N GLN A 309 -9.43 8.24 5.81
CA GLN A 309 -10.30 9.40 5.94
C GLN A 309 -10.11 10.37 4.77
N ILE A 310 -8.87 10.63 4.39
CA ILE A 310 -8.55 11.50 3.24
C ILE A 310 -9.08 10.88 1.95
N LEU A 311 -8.95 9.55 1.78
CA LEU A 311 -9.54 8.87 0.63
C LEU A 311 -11.05 9.11 0.54
N GLY A 312 -11.78 8.98 1.66
CA GLY A 312 -13.21 9.26 1.70
C GLY A 312 -13.55 10.69 1.26
N TRP A 313 -12.76 11.69 1.66
CA TRP A 313 -12.94 13.08 1.23
C TRP A 313 -12.57 13.28 -0.24
N ARG A 314 -11.54 12.60 -0.75
CA ARG A 314 -11.16 12.64 -2.17
C ARG A 314 -12.25 12.06 -3.08
N VAL A 315 -12.97 11.04 -2.65
CA VAL A 315 -14.16 10.54 -3.39
C VAL A 315 -15.13 11.67 -3.66
N LEU A 316 -15.45 12.50 -2.66
CA LEU A 316 -16.37 13.62 -2.82
C LEU A 316 -15.74 14.82 -3.53
N ASP A 317 -14.44 15.04 -3.40
CA ASP A 317 -13.73 16.05 -4.20
C ASP A 317 -13.81 15.75 -5.69
N THR A 318 -13.56 14.50 -6.08
CA THR A 318 -13.68 14.04 -7.48
C THR A 318 -15.10 14.20 -8.01
N LEU A 319 -16.10 13.85 -7.22
CA LEU A 319 -17.51 14.06 -7.57
C LEU A 319 -17.86 15.55 -7.67
N ALA A 320 -17.33 16.38 -6.77
CA ALA A 320 -17.56 17.84 -6.80
C ALA A 320 -16.95 18.47 -8.07
N ARG A 321 -15.73 18.05 -8.46
CA ARG A 321 -15.12 18.42 -9.74
C ARG A 321 -15.99 18.01 -10.91
N GLN A 322 -16.42 16.78 -10.96
CA GLN A 322 -17.31 16.27 -12.00
C GLN A 322 -18.60 17.09 -12.13
N PHE A 323 -19.27 17.39 -11.01
CA PHE A 323 -20.51 18.16 -11.02
C PHE A 323 -20.31 19.64 -11.39
N ASN A 324 -19.17 20.23 -11.07
CA ASN A 324 -18.81 21.59 -11.45
C ASN A 324 -18.36 21.70 -12.91
N GLY A 325 -17.99 20.58 -13.56
CA GLY A 325 -17.32 20.56 -14.86
C GLY A 325 -15.85 20.93 -14.80
N ASP A 326 -15.22 20.79 -13.62
CA ASP A 326 -13.78 20.94 -13.42
C ASP A 326 -13.03 19.70 -13.92
N ASP A 327 -11.73 19.86 -14.22
CA ASP A 327 -10.86 18.75 -14.57
C ASP A 327 -10.57 17.88 -13.33
N VAL A 328 -10.71 16.56 -13.48
CA VAL A 328 -10.41 15.59 -12.43
C VAL A 328 -8.98 15.05 -12.50
N ALA A 329 -8.25 15.30 -13.59
CA ALA A 329 -6.95 14.68 -13.85
C ALA A 329 -5.90 15.00 -12.78
N GLU A 330 -5.86 16.23 -12.24
CA GLU A 330 -4.96 16.58 -11.15
C GLU A 330 -5.30 15.83 -9.86
N ALA A 331 -6.59 15.74 -9.54
CA ALA A 331 -7.05 14.99 -8.37
C ALA A 331 -6.71 13.51 -8.50
N ASP A 332 -6.85 12.95 -9.69
CA ASP A 332 -6.50 11.56 -9.97
C ASP A 332 -4.99 11.30 -9.89
N ALA A 333 -4.17 12.23 -10.35
CA ALA A 333 -2.70 12.11 -10.34
C ALA A 333 -2.07 12.37 -8.96
N ALA A 334 -2.79 13.01 -8.03
CA ALA A 334 -2.27 13.35 -6.71
C ALA A 334 -2.13 12.10 -5.83
N PHE A 335 -0.92 11.77 -5.38
CA PHE A 335 -0.70 10.66 -4.46
C PHE A 335 -1.34 10.95 -3.10
N MET A 336 -1.77 9.87 -2.42
CA MET A 336 -2.22 9.96 -1.04
C MET A 336 -1.06 10.33 -0.13
N PRO A 337 -1.26 11.19 0.87
CA PRO A 337 -0.23 11.55 1.84
C PRO A 337 0.05 10.37 2.79
N THR A 338 0.90 9.46 2.35
CA THR A 338 1.29 8.25 3.08
C THR A 338 2.60 8.42 3.81
N GLN A 339 2.84 7.58 4.81
CA GLN A 339 4.09 7.49 5.57
C GLN A 339 4.47 6.02 5.74
N LEU A 340 5.74 5.70 5.56
CA LEU A 340 6.27 4.39 5.93
C LEU A 340 6.51 4.38 7.43
N LEU A 341 5.71 3.59 8.14
CA LEU A 341 5.67 3.55 9.60
C LEU A 341 6.47 2.37 10.13
N ASN A 342 7.30 2.63 11.11
CA ASN A 342 8.05 1.66 11.88
C ASN A 342 8.07 2.09 13.36
N LYS A 343 8.69 1.30 14.24
CA LYS A 343 8.76 1.58 15.69
C LYS A 343 9.49 2.88 16.04
N ASP A 344 10.35 3.40 15.14
CA ASP A 344 11.17 4.57 15.40
C ASP A 344 10.47 5.89 15.02
N ASN A 345 9.42 5.82 14.19
CA ASN A 345 8.68 6.99 13.72
C ASN A 345 7.17 6.99 14.00
N ILE A 346 6.60 5.91 14.55
CA ILE A 346 5.16 5.79 14.81
C ILE A 346 4.60 6.94 15.66
N ASP A 347 5.40 7.51 16.55
CA ASP A 347 4.99 8.65 17.38
C ASP A 347 4.79 9.94 16.57
N THR A 348 5.28 10.00 15.33
CA THR A 348 5.04 11.11 14.40
C THR A 348 3.77 10.92 13.56
N ALA A 349 3.18 9.74 13.58
CA ALA A 349 2.00 9.42 12.80
C ALA A 349 0.77 10.17 13.31
N VAL A 350 0.05 10.82 12.40
CA VAL A 350 -1.26 11.40 12.70
C VAL A 350 -2.32 10.31 12.61
N LEU A 351 -2.93 9.98 13.74
CA LEU A 351 -4.01 9.01 13.85
C LEU A 351 -5.32 9.72 14.17
N ASP A 352 -6.42 9.16 13.69
CA ASP A 352 -7.76 9.61 14.06
C ASP A 352 -8.06 9.24 15.52
N GLU A 353 -8.44 10.21 16.34
CA GLU A 353 -8.64 10.04 17.78
C GLU A 353 -9.82 9.10 18.11
N GLU A 354 -10.82 9.01 17.24
CA GLU A 354 -12.02 8.20 17.45
C GLU A 354 -11.81 6.76 17.00
N THR A 355 -11.17 6.56 15.86
CA THR A 355 -11.08 5.25 15.21
C THR A 355 -9.70 4.61 15.31
N GLY A 356 -8.65 5.39 15.57
CA GLY A 356 -7.26 4.93 15.60
C GLY A 356 -6.62 4.68 14.24
N TYR A 357 -7.34 4.87 13.13
CA TYR A 357 -6.76 4.74 11.79
C TYR A 357 -5.77 5.87 11.48
N TYR A 358 -4.79 5.56 10.61
CA TYR A 358 -3.86 6.56 10.11
C TYR A 358 -4.58 7.62 9.25
N VAL A 359 -4.32 8.89 9.53
CA VAL A 359 -4.87 10.05 8.81
C VAL A 359 -3.84 10.69 7.89
N GLY A 360 -2.59 10.76 8.34
CA GLY A 360 -1.48 11.40 7.64
C GLY A 360 -1.41 12.89 7.85
N VAL A 361 -2.41 13.67 7.44
CA VAL A 361 -2.43 15.13 7.52
C VAL A 361 -3.47 15.59 8.55
N ALA A 362 -3.04 16.27 9.60
CA ALA A 362 -3.89 16.59 10.75
C ALA A 362 -5.06 17.54 10.41
N ASP A 363 -4.82 18.51 9.56
CA ASP A 363 -5.79 19.54 9.16
C ASP A 363 -6.43 19.30 7.77
N TYR A 364 -6.42 18.04 7.31
CA TYR A 364 -6.89 17.68 5.97
C TYR A 364 -8.30 18.21 5.67
N GLN A 365 -9.19 18.23 6.68
CA GLN A 365 -10.55 18.72 6.48
C GLN A 365 -10.58 20.21 6.11
N ASP A 366 -9.75 21.01 6.75
CA ASP A 366 -9.67 22.45 6.48
C ASP A 366 -8.99 22.72 5.13
N GLN A 367 -8.00 21.89 4.75
CA GLN A 367 -7.42 21.93 3.42
C GLN A 367 -8.49 21.60 2.34
N PHE A 368 -9.30 20.55 2.51
CA PHE A 368 -10.42 20.28 1.58
C PHE A 368 -11.46 21.39 1.55
N LYS A 369 -11.89 21.94 2.70
CA LYS A 369 -12.83 23.09 2.72
C LYS A 369 -12.29 24.27 1.94
N THR A 370 -10.97 24.54 2.07
CA THR A 370 -10.31 25.59 1.28
C THR A 370 -10.37 25.30 -0.22
N LEU A 371 -10.06 24.06 -0.65
CA LEU A 371 -10.18 23.63 -2.03
C LEU A 371 -11.62 23.75 -2.55
N TRP A 372 -12.61 23.47 -1.70
CA TRP A 372 -14.04 23.52 -2.03
C TRP A 372 -14.66 24.92 -1.93
N LYS A 373 -13.89 25.92 -1.47
CA LYS A 373 -14.40 27.30 -1.24
C LYS A 373 -15.57 27.33 -0.24
N LYS A 374 -15.47 26.50 0.80
CA LYS A 374 -16.44 26.37 1.91
C LYS A 374 -15.93 27.02 3.20
#